data_0394ade9c924f00085d39443d3e4c069
#
_entry.id   0394ade9c924f00085d39443d3e4c069
#
_cell.length_a   1.000
_cell.length_b   1.000
_cell.length_c   1.000
_cell.angle_alpha   90.00
_cell.angle_beta   90.00
_cell.angle_gamma   90.00
#
_symmetry.space_group_name_H-M   'P 1'
#
loop_
_entity.id
_entity.type
_entity.pdbx_description
1 polymer ?
#
loop_
_entity_poly.entity_id
_entity_poly.type
_entity_poly.pdbx_seq_one_letter_code
_entity_poly.pdbx_strand_id
1 'polypeptide(L)'
;PYSELFKKNPFIHEVIIDKRLPKYNLIYLYFLMREIKKYQFSKIFDLQNSSRSIFYKNILLPKATREVWSSSYTTLPNEKSKDEFDKNSVLERFDYQLKTSGLKTSNTLKPDFNWAASDISEIKKRYELKKYILLFPFCSPHLTIKKWPYYNDFIKIFLDKFGDEYKIITAPGPKEINEAKKIDAISVLDNENALDISQLTKLIQDSSFINANDTGPAHIAAHVGAKGLTLFGKHTTAYKVSIERENFKA
;
A
#
# COMPACT_ATOMS: atom_id res chain seq x y z
N PRO A 1 -11.43 -1.45 3.93
CA PRO A 1 -10.70 -0.22 4.25
C PRO A 1 -10.29 0.59 3.01
N TYR A 2 -10.00 -0.08 1.87
CA TYR A 2 -9.49 0.59 0.66
C TYR A 2 -10.58 0.96 -0.35
N SER A 3 -11.83 0.55 -0.16
CA SER A 3 -12.91 0.77 -1.13
C SER A 3 -13.16 2.26 -1.41
N GLU A 4 -13.18 3.07 -0.37
CA GLU A 4 -13.40 4.52 -0.52
C GLU A 4 -12.24 5.21 -1.25
N LEU A 5 -11.02 4.75 -1.02
CA LEU A 5 -9.85 5.21 -1.78
C LEU A 5 -10.01 4.90 -3.27
N PHE A 6 -10.34 3.66 -3.62
CA PHE A 6 -10.47 3.26 -5.02
C PHE A 6 -11.65 3.94 -5.74
N LYS A 7 -12.72 4.30 -5.03
CA LYS A 7 -13.82 5.10 -5.59
C LYS A 7 -13.36 6.51 -6.03
N LYS A 8 -12.30 7.04 -5.42
CA LYS A 8 -11.72 8.34 -5.80
C LYS A 8 -10.77 8.25 -7.00
N ASN A 9 -10.40 7.03 -7.44
CA ASN A 9 -9.48 6.86 -8.55
C ASN A 9 -10.17 7.19 -9.88
N PRO A 10 -9.64 8.14 -10.69
CA PRO A 10 -10.29 8.58 -11.93
C PRO A 10 -10.33 7.50 -13.02
N PHE A 11 -9.55 6.43 -12.89
CA PHE A 11 -9.48 5.33 -13.85
C PHE A 11 -10.31 4.11 -13.45
N ILE A 12 -10.98 4.15 -12.29
CA ILE A 12 -11.83 3.04 -11.80
C ILE A 12 -13.28 3.45 -11.97
N HIS A 13 -13.98 2.72 -12.83
CA HIS A 13 -15.41 2.97 -13.10
C HIS A 13 -16.28 2.55 -11.93
N GLU A 14 -15.99 1.38 -11.33
CA GLU A 14 -16.80 0.85 -10.22
C GLU A 14 -15.99 -0.02 -9.27
N VAL A 15 -16.40 -0.05 -8.00
CA VAL A 15 -15.77 -0.84 -6.94
C VAL A 15 -16.78 -1.80 -6.34
N ILE A 16 -16.62 -3.09 -6.60
CA ILE A 16 -17.40 -4.16 -5.96
C ILE A 16 -16.74 -4.53 -4.63
N ILE A 17 -17.51 -4.45 -3.54
CA ILE A 17 -16.99 -4.69 -2.19
C ILE A 17 -17.13 -6.16 -1.81
N ASP A 18 -16.00 -6.84 -1.65
CA ASP A 18 -15.93 -8.14 -0.99
C ASP A 18 -15.73 -7.98 0.53
N LYS A 19 -16.75 -8.29 1.32
CA LYS A 19 -16.70 -8.27 2.80
C LYS A 19 -15.83 -9.38 3.38
N ARG A 20 -15.32 -10.29 2.55
CA ARG A 20 -14.47 -11.43 2.93
C ARG A 20 -15.08 -12.31 4.03
N LEU A 21 -16.40 -12.49 4.03
CA LEU A 21 -17.06 -13.41 4.95
C LEU A 21 -16.59 -14.86 4.67
N PRO A 22 -16.77 -15.78 5.63
CA PRO A 22 -16.35 -17.17 5.49
C PRO A 22 -16.88 -17.81 4.18
N LYS A 23 -16.07 -18.67 3.56
CA LYS A 23 -16.41 -19.34 2.28
C LYS A 23 -17.61 -20.30 2.38
N TYR A 24 -18.03 -20.67 3.58
CA TYR A 24 -19.24 -21.47 3.81
C TYR A 24 -20.52 -20.62 3.98
N ASN A 25 -20.43 -19.29 3.96
CA ASN A 25 -21.60 -18.42 3.96
C ASN A 25 -22.20 -18.33 2.55
N LEU A 26 -23.05 -19.29 2.21
CA LEU A 26 -23.64 -19.45 0.87
C LEU A 26 -24.51 -18.26 0.47
N ILE A 27 -25.23 -17.66 1.42
CA ILE A 27 -26.07 -16.48 1.18
C ILE A 27 -25.19 -15.32 0.70
N TYR A 28 -24.13 -15.06 1.42
CA TYR A 28 -23.16 -14.02 1.04
C TYR A 28 -22.53 -14.30 -0.34
N LEU A 29 -22.11 -15.53 -0.60
CA LEU A 29 -21.53 -15.92 -1.89
C LEU A 29 -22.53 -15.76 -3.03
N TYR A 30 -23.80 -16.09 -2.80
CA TYR A 30 -24.86 -15.90 -3.79
C TYR A 30 -25.02 -14.41 -4.16
N PHE A 31 -25.09 -13.52 -3.17
CA PHE A 31 -25.17 -12.08 -3.44
C PHE A 31 -23.94 -11.54 -4.13
N LEU A 32 -22.74 -11.95 -3.70
CA LEU A 32 -21.49 -11.55 -4.35
C LEU A 32 -21.45 -12.02 -5.81
N MET A 33 -21.83 -13.27 -6.08
CA MET A 33 -21.95 -13.80 -7.44
C MET A 33 -22.94 -13.01 -8.27
N ARG A 34 -24.10 -12.65 -7.71
CA ARG A 34 -25.13 -11.85 -8.39
C ARG A 34 -24.61 -10.47 -8.77
N GLU A 35 -23.85 -9.82 -7.86
CA GLU A 35 -23.20 -8.54 -8.16
C GLU A 35 -22.20 -8.68 -9.31
N ILE A 36 -21.29 -9.65 -9.25
CA ILE A 36 -20.28 -9.89 -10.28
C ILE A 36 -20.92 -10.19 -11.64
N LYS A 37 -22.01 -10.96 -11.67
CA LYS A 37 -22.71 -11.34 -12.92
C LYS A 37 -23.46 -10.18 -13.62
N LYS A 38 -23.59 -9.02 -12.99
CA LYS A 38 -24.13 -7.82 -13.67
C LYS A 38 -23.21 -7.31 -14.78
N TYR A 39 -21.93 -7.70 -14.73
CA TYR A 39 -20.90 -7.22 -15.64
C TYR A 39 -20.45 -8.31 -16.61
N GLN A 40 -20.16 -7.91 -17.84
CA GLN A 40 -19.50 -8.76 -18.84
C GLN A 40 -18.03 -8.39 -18.90
N PHE A 41 -17.18 -9.28 -18.37
CA PHE A 41 -15.75 -9.05 -18.35
C PHE A 41 -15.09 -9.59 -19.62
N SER A 42 -14.42 -8.73 -20.37
CA SER A 42 -13.55 -9.14 -21.46
C SER A 42 -12.22 -9.71 -20.97
N LYS A 43 -11.75 -9.26 -19.79
CA LYS A 43 -10.52 -9.74 -19.13
C LYS A 43 -10.62 -9.57 -17.62
N ILE A 44 -10.02 -10.48 -16.88
CA ILE A 44 -9.90 -10.41 -15.41
C ILE A 44 -8.43 -10.56 -15.03
N PHE A 45 -7.94 -9.64 -14.19
CA PHE A 45 -6.57 -9.66 -13.67
C PHE A 45 -6.59 -9.91 -12.17
N ASP A 46 -6.15 -11.10 -11.76
CA ASP A 46 -5.93 -11.42 -10.34
C ASP A 46 -4.52 -11.01 -9.94
N LEU A 47 -4.39 -9.82 -9.37
CA LEU A 47 -3.11 -9.32 -8.86
C LEU A 47 -2.80 -9.79 -7.43
N GLN A 48 -3.79 -10.36 -6.73
CA GLN A 48 -3.61 -10.86 -5.37
C GLN A 48 -3.12 -12.32 -5.34
N ASN A 49 -3.52 -13.15 -6.31
CA ASN A 49 -3.13 -14.56 -6.42
C ASN A 49 -3.35 -15.37 -5.12
N SER A 50 -4.47 -15.13 -4.45
CA SER A 50 -4.79 -15.76 -3.17
C SER A 50 -5.66 -17.02 -3.35
N SER A 51 -5.67 -17.90 -2.35
CA SER A 51 -6.60 -19.05 -2.32
C SER A 51 -8.06 -18.62 -2.39
N ARG A 52 -8.37 -17.39 -2.01
CA ARG A 52 -9.70 -16.82 -2.08
C ARG A 52 -10.05 -16.37 -3.50
N SER A 53 -9.16 -15.73 -4.22
CA SER A 53 -9.38 -15.35 -5.62
C SER A 53 -9.50 -16.59 -6.51
N ILE A 54 -8.69 -17.63 -6.26
CA ILE A 54 -8.83 -18.92 -6.94
C ILE A 54 -10.20 -19.56 -6.66
N PHE A 55 -10.66 -19.52 -5.41
CA PHE A 55 -11.99 -19.99 -5.05
C PHE A 55 -13.09 -19.23 -5.82
N TYR A 56 -13.00 -17.91 -5.91
CA TYR A 56 -13.96 -17.09 -6.65
C TYR A 56 -13.95 -17.42 -8.15
N LYS A 57 -12.76 -17.57 -8.74
CA LYS A 57 -12.63 -18.03 -10.13
C LYS A 57 -13.41 -19.32 -10.39
N ASN A 58 -13.28 -20.30 -9.48
CA ASN A 58 -13.83 -21.64 -9.69
C ASN A 58 -15.33 -21.76 -9.35
N ILE A 59 -15.83 -20.96 -8.40
CA ILE A 59 -17.19 -21.11 -7.84
C ILE A 59 -18.12 -19.99 -8.27
N LEU A 60 -17.67 -18.73 -8.26
CA LEU A 60 -18.56 -17.59 -8.49
C LEU A 60 -18.65 -17.18 -9.97
N LEU A 61 -17.63 -17.50 -10.78
CA LEU A 61 -17.56 -17.05 -12.16
C LEU A 61 -18.05 -18.11 -13.15
N PRO A 62 -18.77 -17.74 -14.21
CA PRO A 62 -19.10 -18.62 -15.31
C PRO A 62 -17.85 -19.24 -15.95
N LYS A 63 -17.98 -20.44 -16.55
CA LYS A 63 -16.87 -21.15 -17.18
C LYS A 63 -16.15 -20.30 -18.23
N ALA A 64 -16.90 -19.61 -19.10
CA ALA A 64 -16.36 -18.73 -20.13
C ALA A 64 -15.49 -17.57 -19.52
N THR A 65 -15.88 -17.04 -18.37
CA THR A 65 -15.11 -15.98 -17.70
C THR A 65 -13.78 -16.48 -17.14
N ARG A 66 -13.65 -17.77 -16.89
CA ARG A 66 -12.38 -18.37 -16.41
C ARG A 66 -11.30 -18.39 -17.48
N GLU A 67 -11.67 -18.40 -18.75
CA GLU A 67 -10.75 -18.39 -19.89
C GLU A 67 -10.06 -17.05 -20.08
N VAL A 68 -10.73 -15.96 -19.64
CA VAL A 68 -10.17 -14.61 -19.69
C VAL A 68 -9.46 -14.18 -18.40
N TRP A 69 -9.27 -15.13 -17.47
CA TRP A 69 -8.60 -14.90 -16.19
C TRP A 69 -7.08 -14.92 -16.32
N SER A 70 -6.44 -13.82 -15.94
CA SER A 70 -4.99 -13.69 -15.81
C SER A 70 -4.57 -13.70 -14.34
N SER A 71 -3.59 -14.52 -14.01
CA SER A 71 -2.96 -14.59 -12.68
C SER A 71 -1.48 -14.93 -12.82
N SER A 72 -0.71 -14.89 -11.76
CA SER A 72 0.69 -15.34 -11.79
C SER A 72 0.84 -16.79 -12.30
N TYR A 73 -0.14 -17.64 -12.04
CA TYR A 73 -0.12 -19.03 -12.50
C TYR A 73 -0.38 -19.20 -14.00
N THR A 74 -1.21 -18.33 -14.59
CA THR A 74 -1.54 -18.40 -16.03
C THR A 74 -0.49 -17.74 -16.92
N THR A 75 0.44 -17.02 -16.34
CA THR A 75 1.46 -16.25 -17.06
C THR A 75 2.87 -16.79 -16.89
N LEU A 76 3.03 -17.90 -16.15
CA LEU A 76 4.32 -18.54 -16.04
C LEU A 76 4.77 -19.03 -17.43
N PRO A 77 6.00 -18.71 -17.86
CA PRO A 77 6.60 -19.35 -19.03
C PRO A 77 6.69 -20.87 -18.81
N ASN A 78 6.52 -21.65 -19.87
CA ASN A 78 6.58 -23.12 -19.79
C ASN A 78 7.88 -23.66 -19.16
N GLU A 79 8.96 -22.89 -19.25
CA GLU A 79 10.29 -23.24 -18.76
C GLU A 79 10.61 -22.66 -17.38
N LYS A 80 9.70 -21.87 -16.79
CA LYS A 80 9.96 -21.18 -15.52
C LYS A 80 9.04 -21.67 -14.43
N SER A 81 9.61 -22.14 -13.32
CA SER A 81 8.84 -22.51 -12.13
C SER A 81 8.24 -21.29 -11.44
N LYS A 82 7.19 -21.50 -10.64
CA LYS A 82 6.62 -20.42 -9.83
C LYS A 82 7.64 -19.84 -8.86
N ASP A 83 8.50 -20.66 -8.30
CA ASP A 83 9.53 -20.22 -7.35
C ASP A 83 10.55 -19.29 -8.01
N GLU A 84 10.91 -19.54 -9.26
CA GLU A 84 11.77 -18.64 -10.04
C GLU A 84 11.06 -17.34 -10.39
N PHE A 85 9.79 -17.40 -10.79
CA PHE A 85 8.99 -16.22 -11.04
C PHE A 85 8.84 -15.36 -9.77
N ASP A 86 8.62 -15.99 -8.63
CA ASP A 86 8.48 -15.31 -7.35
C ASP A 86 9.80 -14.70 -6.83
N LYS A 87 10.95 -14.99 -7.44
CA LYS A 87 12.22 -14.29 -7.14
C LYS A 87 12.23 -12.86 -7.68
N ASN A 88 11.49 -12.56 -8.73
CA ASN A 88 11.39 -11.21 -9.26
C ASN A 88 10.68 -10.28 -8.28
N SER A 89 10.91 -8.98 -8.43
CA SER A 89 10.24 -7.96 -7.63
C SER A 89 8.73 -7.93 -7.88
N VAL A 90 7.96 -7.39 -6.95
CA VAL A 90 6.48 -7.37 -7.05
C VAL A 90 6.01 -6.64 -8.30
N LEU A 91 6.59 -5.48 -8.62
CA LEU A 91 6.16 -4.70 -9.80
C LEU A 91 6.57 -5.36 -11.11
N GLU A 92 7.74 -6.00 -11.16
CA GLU A 92 8.16 -6.78 -12.34
C GLU A 92 7.22 -7.95 -12.61
N ARG A 93 6.75 -8.63 -11.56
CA ARG A 93 5.78 -9.71 -11.69
C ARG A 93 4.43 -9.20 -12.21
N PHE A 94 3.96 -8.07 -11.73
CA PHE A 94 2.74 -7.45 -12.25
C PHE A 94 2.91 -7.00 -13.70
N ASP A 95 4.01 -6.34 -14.03
CA ASP A 95 4.31 -5.90 -15.40
C ASP A 95 4.34 -7.08 -16.37
N TYR A 96 5.03 -8.15 -15.99
CA TYR A 96 5.07 -9.39 -16.75
C TYR A 96 3.68 -10.01 -16.94
N GLN A 97 2.88 -10.12 -15.87
CA GLN A 97 1.51 -10.65 -15.94
C GLN A 97 0.63 -9.83 -16.88
N LEU A 98 0.70 -8.51 -16.82
CA LEU A 98 -0.11 -7.62 -17.65
C LEU A 98 0.31 -7.71 -19.13
N LYS A 99 1.61 -7.70 -19.42
CA LYS A 99 2.15 -7.82 -20.78
C LYS A 99 1.81 -9.17 -21.43
N THR A 100 2.00 -10.27 -20.74
CA THR A 100 1.66 -11.60 -21.25
C THR A 100 0.16 -11.80 -21.45
N SER A 101 -0.65 -10.99 -20.80
CA SER A 101 -2.10 -10.94 -20.99
C SER A 101 -2.54 -10.02 -22.14
N GLY A 102 -1.60 -9.48 -22.90
CA GLY A 102 -1.86 -8.66 -24.08
C GLY A 102 -2.02 -7.15 -23.82
N LEU A 103 -1.70 -6.67 -22.60
CA LEU A 103 -1.73 -5.25 -22.30
C LEU A 103 -0.39 -4.57 -22.62
N LYS A 104 -0.46 -3.35 -23.15
CA LYS A 104 0.69 -2.46 -23.22
C LYS A 104 0.83 -1.76 -21.87
N THR A 105 1.94 -1.99 -21.17
CA THR A 105 2.23 -1.36 -19.88
C THR A 105 3.25 -0.25 -20.05
N SER A 106 2.99 0.92 -19.46
CA SER A 106 3.93 2.05 -19.47
C SER A 106 4.39 2.44 -18.06
N ASN A 107 3.49 2.32 -17.09
CA ASN A 107 3.71 2.86 -15.73
C ASN A 107 3.75 1.78 -14.64
N THR A 108 3.66 0.49 -14.97
CA THR A 108 3.60 -0.59 -13.98
C THR A 108 4.82 -0.60 -13.05
N LEU A 109 6.01 -0.32 -13.58
CA LEU A 109 7.26 -0.29 -12.79
C LEU A 109 7.44 1.01 -12.00
N LYS A 110 6.69 2.06 -12.35
CA LYS A 110 6.68 3.37 -11.68
C LYS A 110 5.24 3.82 -11.43
N PRO A 111 4.48 3.09 -10.61
CA PRO A 111 3.10 3.49 -10.32
C PRO A 111 3.06 4.86 -9.65
N ASP A 112 2.10 5.66 -10.06
CA ASP A 112 1.81 6.97 -9.47
C ASP A 112 0.64 6.85 -8.50
N PHE A 113 0.82 7.35 -7.27
CA PHE A 113 -0.19 7.36 -6.23
C PHE A 113 -0.68 8.78 -5.88
N ASN A 114 -0.25 9.80 -6.62
CA ASN A 114 -0.58 11.21 -6.33
C ASN A 114 -2.09 11.50 -6.43
N TRP A 115 -2.83 10.77 -7.24
CA TRP A 115 -4.29 10.86 -7.36
C TRP A 115 -5.05 10.59 -6.05
N ALA A 116 -4.41 9.91 -5.09
CA ALA A 116 -5.04 9.52 -3.84
C ALA A 116 -5.09 10.66 -2.80
N ALA A 117 -4.30 11.71 -2.98
CA ALA A 117 -4.18 12.80 -2.01
C ALA A 117 -5.48 13.60 -1.87
N SER A 118 -5.79 14.02 -0.65
CA SER A 118 -6.88 14.95 -0.33
C SER A 118 -6.35 16.17 0.42
N ASP A 119 -7.13 17.23 0.49
CA ASP A 119 -6.76 18.41 1.25
C ASP A 119 -6.62 18.10 2.75
N ILE A 120 -5.56 18.65 3.37
CA ILE A 120 -5.25 18.56 4.80
C ILE A 120 -4.95 19.93 5.41
N SER A 121 -5.44 21.01 4.81
CA SER A 121 -5.13 22.40 5.23
C SER A 121 -5.49 22.63 6.69
N GLU A 122 -6.63 22.12 7.16
CA GLU A 122 -7.07 22.24 8.55
C GLU A 122 -6.16 21.45 9.51
N ILE A 123 -5.71 20.26 9.11
CA ILE A 123 -4.77 19.45 9.88
C ILE A 123 -3.43 20.19 9.97
N LYS A 124 -2.91 20.68 8.84
CA LYS A 124 -1.65 21.44 8.82
C LYS A 124 -1.72 22.69 9.69
N LYS A 125 -2.85 23.41 9.69
CA LYS A 125 -3.08 24.57 10.54
C LYS A 125 -3.12 24.19 12.02
N ARG A 126 -3.87 23.14 12.39
CA ARG A 126 -3.99 22.66 13.78
C ARG A 126 -2.66 22.29 14.40
N TYR A 127 -1.79 21.63 13.64
CA TYR A 127 -0.47 21.19 14.08
C TYR A 127 0.66 22.17 13.67
N GLU A 128 0.32 23.31 13.03
CA GLU A 128 1.27 24.30 12.51
C GLU A 128 2.39 23.67 11.66
N LEU A 129 2.04 22.79 10.74
CA LEU A 129 2.98 22.04 9.92
C LEU A 129 3.47 22.90 8.74
N LYS A 130 4.69 23.43 8.85
CA LYS A 130 5.39 24.14 7.76
C LYS A 130 6.47 23.26 7.14
N LYS A 131 7.53 22.96 7.90
CA LYS A 131 8.60 22.03 7.56
C LYS A 131 8.58 20.88 8.56
N TYR A 132 8.56 19.64 8.11
CA TYR A 132 8.52 18.51 9.03
C TYR A 132 9.16 17.26 8.46
N ILE A 133 9.69 16.45 9.37
CA ILE A 133 10.16 15.10 9.14
C ILE A 133 9.07 14.14 9.58
N LEU A 134 8.67 13.24 8.71
CA LEU A 134 7.58 12.29 8.98
C LEU A 134 8.14 10.90 9.26
N LEU A 135 7.85 10.37 10.43
CA LEU A 135 8.33 9.07 10.89
C LEU A 135 7.20 8.04 10.86
N PHE A 136 7.52 6.83 10.40
CA PHE A 136 6.63 5.66 10.47
C PHE A 136 7.31 4.52 11.25
N PRO A 137 7.34 4.63 12.60
CA PRO A 137 8.04 3.68 13.46
C PRO A 137 7.27 2.38 13.73
N PHE A 138 6.03 2.29 13.23
CA PHE A 138 5.14 1.17 13.51
C PHE A 138 5.27 0.07 12.46
N CYS A 139 4.73 -1.09 12.77
CA CYS A 139 4.59 -2.20 11.83
C CYS A 139 3.41 -3.09 12.24
N SER A 140 3.01 -3.98 11.35
CA SER A 140 1.98 -4.97 11.67
C SER A 140 2.36 -5.77 12.93
N PRO A 141 1.45 -6.00 13.89
CA PRO A 141 1.74 -6.74 15.14
C PRO A 141 2.34 -8.13 14.93
N HIS A 142 2.06 -8.76 13.79
CA HIS A 142 2.61 -10.08 13.44
C HIS A 142 4.00 -10.03 12.83
N LEU A 143 4.56 -8.85 12.57
CA LEU A 143 5.83 -8.67 11.88
C LEU A 143 6.75 -7.70 12.65
N THR A 144 6.88 -7.93 13.94
CA THR A 144 7.73 -7.11 14.86
C THR A 144 9.18 -7.04 14.41
N ILE A 145 9.67 -8.05 13.66
CA ILE A 145 10.98 -8.07 13.05
C ILE A 145 11.26 -6.88 12.11
N LYS A 146 10.20 -6.21 11.63
CA LYS A 146 10.30 -5.01 10.80
C LYS A 146 10.56 -3.74 11.61
N LYS A 147 10.38 -3.80 12.93
CA LYS A 147 10.42 -2.61 13.78
C LYS A 147 11.87 -2.24 14.11
N TRP A 148 12.28 -1.06 13.66
CA TRP A 148 13.53 -0.46 14.11
C TRP A 148 13.31 0.17 15.49
N PRO A 149 14.10 -0.18 16.54
CA PRO A 149 13.82 0.24 17.91
C PRO A 149 14.35 1.63 18.27
N TYR A 150 15.19 2.25 17.44
CA TYR A 150 15.99 3.43 17.80
C TYR A 150 15.38 4.76 17.28
N TYR A 151 14.05 4.85 17.11
CA TYR A 151 13.44 6.08 16.64
C TYR A 151 13.61 7.25 17.62
N ASN A 152 13.50 7.04 18.93
CA ASN A 152 13.69 8.11 19.91
C ASN A 152 15.17 8.57 19.97
N ASP A 153 16.12 7.64 19.85
CA ASP A 153 17.54 8.02 19.74
C ASP A 153 17.81 8.85 18.48
N PHE A 154 17.23 8.44 17.35
CA PHE A 154 17.29 9.21 16.11
C PHE A 154 16.72 10.62 16.28
N ILE A 155 15.53 10.74 16.91
CA ILE A 155 14.88 12.03 17.16
C ILE A 155 15.79 12.93 17.97
N LYS A 156 16.37 12.42 19.05
CA LYS A 156 17.31 13.16 19.91
C LYS A 156 18.50 13.68 19.11
N ILE A 157 19.17 12.81 18.36
CA ILE A 157 20.34 13.18 17.54
C ILE A 157 19.94 14.21 16.46
N PHE A 158 18.75 14.07 15.89
CA PHE A 158 18.26 14.98 14.87
C PHE A 158 18.00 16.37 15.44
N LEU A 159 17.35 16.47 16.62
CA LEU A 159 17.07 17.73 17.29
C LEU A 159 18.37 18.41 17.78
N ASP A 160 19.32 17.64 18.29
CA ASP A 160 20.64 18.18 18.68
C ASP A 160 21.37 18.83 17.49
N LYS A 161 21.17 18.31 16.27
CA LYS A 161 21.84 18.78 15.06
C LYS A 161 21.12 19.90 14.33
N PHE A 162 19.80 19.86 14.24
CA PHE A 162 18.97 20.74 13.41
C PHE A 162 18.05 21.65 14.23
N GLY A 163 17.97 21.45 15.56
CA GLY A 163 17.12 22.23 16.45
C GLY A 163 15.66 22.21 16.01
N ASP A 164 15.01 23.36 16.08
CA ASP A 164 13.58 23.53 15.76
C ASP A 164 13.30 23.84 14.28
N GLU A 165 14.29 23.65 13.39
CA GLU A 165 14.06 23.91 11.95
C GLU A 165 12.95 23.05 11.37
N TYR A 166 12.79 21.82 11.88
CA TYR A 166 11.78 20.87 11.44
C TYR A 166 10.96 20.36 12.61
N LYS A 167 9.64 20.32 12.47
CA LYS A 167 8.82 19.50 13.38
C LYS A 167 9.01 18.03 13.09
N ILE A 168 9.17 17.22 14.12
CA ILE A 168 9.22 15.75 13.97
C ILE A 168 7.83 15.21 14.30
N ILE A 169 7.23 14.55 13.34
CA ILE A 169 5.87 14.06 13.45
C ILE A 169 5.76 12.57 13.10
N THR A 170 4.69 11.95 13.56
CA THR A 170 4.25 10.62 13.13
C THR A 170 2.77 10.64 12.81
N ALA A 171 2.32 9.74 11.95
CA ALA A 171 0.90 9.55 11.62
C ALA A 171 0.51 8.10 11.87
N PRO A 172 0.12 7.74 13.11
CA PRO A 172 -0.19 6.37 13.47
C PRO A 172 -1.48 5.89 12.82
N GLY A 173 -1.52 4.60 12.47
CA GLY A 173 -2.77 3.92 12.11
C GLY A 173 -3.70 3.75 13.33
N PRO A 174 -4.98 3.35 13.11
CA PRO A 174 -5.97 3.29 14.19
C PRO A 174 -5.57 2.42 15.40
N LYS A 175 -4.78 1.37 15.16
CA LYS A 175 -4.30 0.46 16.22
C LYS A 175 -2.96 0.89 16.84
N GLU A 176 -2.34 1.92 16.31
CA GLU A 176 -0.99 2.37 16.65
C GLU A 176 -1.00 3.66 17.49
N ILE A 177 -2.17 4.32 17.67
CA ILE A 177 -2.32 5.59 18.39
C ILE A 177 -1.74 5.51 19.82
N ASN A 178 -2.01 4.41 20.54
CA ASN A 178 -1.48 4.25 21.89
C ASN A 178 0.04 3.97 21.90
N GLU A 179 0.55 3.31 20.90
CA GLU A 179 1.98 3.06 20.76
C GLU A 179 2.73 4.34 20.39
N ALA A 180 2.09 5.21 19.59
CA ALA A 180 2.64 6.49 19.17
C ALA A 180 2.98 7.41 20.36
N LYS A 181 2.28 7.29 21.47
CA LYS A 181 2.57 8.05 22.72
C LYS A 181 3.96 7.74 23.31
N LYS A 182 4.64 6.67 22.87
CA LYS A 182 5.99 6.28 23.29
C LYS A 182 7.09 6.81 22.37
N ILE A 183 6.70 7.47 21.29
CA ILE A 183 7.62 8.08 20.33
C ILE A 183 7.69 9.58 20.63
N ASP A 184 8.89 10.12 20.73
CA ASP A 184 9.16 11.54 21.04
C ASP A 184 8.86 12.44 19.81
N ALA A 185 7.75 12.20 19.13
CA ALA A 185 7.27 12.90 17.95
C ALA A 185 5.82 13.33 18.13
N ILE A 186 5.41 14.40 17.47
CA ILE A 186 4.03 14.84 17.46
C ILE A 186 3.18 13.85 16.67
N SER A 187 2.17 13.25 17.31
CA SER A 187 1.20 12.39 16.64
C SER A 187 0.15 13.22 15.91
N VAL A 188 0.15 13.17 14.59
CA VAL A 188 -0.82 13.88 13.74
C VAL A 188 -2.06 12.99 13.56
N LEU A 189 -3.19 13.50 14.02
CA LEU A 189 -4.50 12.84 13.98
C LEU A 189 -5.54 13.79 13.40
N ASP A 190 -6.62 13.24 12.88
CA ASP A 190 -7.81 14.01 12.53
C ASP A 190 -8.91 13.77 13.58
N ASN A 191 -9.16 14.80 14.44
CA ASN A 191 -10.11 14.73 15.55
C ASN A 191 -9.95 13.43 16.38
N GLU A 192 -8.73 13.19 16.87
CA GLU A 192 -8.33 12.01 17.67
C GLU A 192 -8.33 10.67 16.90
N ASN A 193 -8.72 10.65 15.64
CA ASN A 193 -8.68 9.48 14.79
C ASN A 193 -7.43 9.46 13.91
N ALA A 194 -7.01 8.26 13.53
CA ALA A 194 -5.98 8.11 12.51
C ALA A 194 -6.41 8.75 11.20
N LEU A 195 -5.45 9.35 10.48
CA LEU A 195 -5.69 9.88 9.15
C LEU A 195 -6.22 8.79 8.21
N ASP A 196 -7.12 9.15 7.32
CA ASP A 196 -7.45 8.27 6.21
C ASP A 196 -6.27 8.21 5.20
N ILE A 197 -6.33 7.28 4.25
CA ILE A 197 -5.22 7.08 3.30
C ILE A 197 -5.01 8.31 2.42
N SER A 198 -6.06 9.05 2.09
CA SER A 198 -5.96 10.24 1.24
C SER A 198 -5.31 11.41 1.99
N GLN A 199 -5.69 11.62 3.24
CA GLN A 199 -5.07 12.59 4.13
C GLN A 199 -3.60 12.23 4.39
N LEU A 200 -3.33 10.95 4.67
CA LEU A 200 -1.98 10.43 4.88
C LEU A 200 -1.11 10.63 3.63
N THR A 201 -1.66 10.35 2.44
CA THR A 201 -0.95 10.56 1.18
C THR A 201 -0.53 12.03 1.01
N LYS A 202 -1.43 12.97 1.31
CA LYS A 202 -1.09 14.40 1.24
C LYS A 202 -0.06 14.80 2.30
N LEU A 203 -0.17 14.30 3.51
CA LEU A 203 0.83 14.55 4.56
C LEU A 203 2.23 14.03 4.14
N ILE A 204 2.28 12.90 3.47
CA ILE A 204 3.51 12.32 2.92
C ILE A 204 4.08 13.20 1.80
N GLN A 205 3.24 13.66 0.85
CA GLN A 205 3.66 14.54 -0.25
C GLN A 205 4.30 15.83 0.23
N ASP A 206 3.73 16.43 1.29
CA ASP A 206 4.16 17.73 1.82
C ASP A 206 5.33 17.64 2.80
N SER A 207 5.79 16.43 3.14
CA SER A 207 6.90 16.23 4.07
C SER A 207 8.25 16.62 3.47
N SER A 208 9.15 17.13 4.30
CA SER A 208 10.53 17.44 3.88
C SER A 208 11.36 16.16 3.72
N PHE A 209 11.13 15.18 4.59
CA PHE A 209 11.80 13.87 4.54
C PHE A 209 10.98 12.82 5.32
N ILE A 210 11.11 11.57 4.91
CA ILE A 210 10.44 10.43 5.54
C ILE A 210 11.45 9.40 6.00
N ASN A 211 11.29 8.91 7.22
CA ASN A 211 11.98 7.72 7.71
C ASN A 211 10.93 6.69 8.16
N ALA A 212 10.94 5.52 7.55
CA ALA A 212 9.89 4.52 7.75
C ALA A 212 10.45 3.10 7.91
N ASN A 213 9.79 2.27 8.68
CA ASN A 213 9.92 0.81 8.55
C ASN A 213 9.27 0.34 7.24
N ASP A 214 9.53 -0.90 6.81
CA ASP A 214 8.85 -1.53 5.67
C ASP A 214 7.35 -1.72 5.96
N THR A 215 6.55 -0.71 5.62
CA THR A 215 5.11 -0.60 5.91
C THR A 215 4.35 0.07 4.77
N GLY A 216 3.02 0.02 4.82
CA GLY A 216 2.16 0.66 3.82
C GLY A 216 2.49 2.13 3.53
N PRO A 217 2.66 3.00 4.55
CA PRO A 217 3.08 4.38 4.36
C PRO A 217 4.39 4.56 3.60
N ALA A 218 5.39 3.68 3.81
CA ALA A 218 6.65 3.72 3.05
C ALA A 218 6.43 3.48 1.55
N HIS A 219 5.53 2.54 1.19
CA HIS A 219 5.14 2.32 -0.21
C HIS A 219 4.42 3.53 -0.80
N ILE A 220 3.52 4.16 -0.04
CA ILE A 220 2.88 5.41 -0.48
C ILE A 220 3.96 6.46 -0.76
N ALA A 221 4.90 6.67 0.16
CA ALA A 221 5.99 7.63 0.02
C ALA A 221 6.81 7.40 -1.26
N ALA A 222 7.18 6.15 -1.52
CA ALA A 222 7.90 5.78 -2.73
C ALA A 222 7.09 6.10 -4.00
N HIS A 223 5.77 5.86 -4.00
CA HIS A 223 4.91 6.02 -5.19
C HIS A 223 4.37 7.43 -5.39
N VAL A 224 4.50 8.32 -4.42
CA VAL A 224 4.24 9.77 -4.61
C VAL A 224 5.53 10.56 -4.90
N GLY A 225 6.69 9.89 -4.93
CA GLY A 225 7.98 10.54 -5.20
C GLY A 225 8.53 11.35 -4.02
N ALA A 226 8.09 11.09 -2.80
CA ALA A 226 8.58 11.76 -1.61
C ALA A 226 10.07 11.46 -1.36
N LYS A 227 10.77 12.38 -0.66
CA LYS A 227 12.15 12.17 -0.22
C LYS A 227 12.16 11.35 1.07
N GLY A 228 13.00 10.31 1.12
CA GLY A 228 13.07 9.53 2.35
C GLY A 228 13.83 8.22 2.22
N LEU A 229 13.72 7.44 3.28
CA LEU A 229 14.30 6.10 3.34
C LEU A 229 13.38 5.13 4.07
N THR A 230 13.51 3.86 3.73
CA THR A 230 12.86 2.74 4.41
C THR A 230 13.89 1.83 5.05
N LEU A 231 13.66 1.48 6.30
CA LEU A 231 14.51 0.57 7.05
C LEU A 231 14.00 -0.86 6.91
N PHE A 232 14.88 -1.74 6.45
CA PHE A 232 14.62 -3.17 6.29
C PHE A 232 15.32 -4.00 7.35
N GLY A 233 14.60 -4.97 7.91
CA GLY A 233 15.19 -6.06 8.67
C GLY A 233 15.53 -7.24 7.74
N LYS A 234 15.85 -8.40 8.34
CA LYS A 234 16.22 -9.63 7.61
C LYS A 234 15.03 -10.34 6.91
N HIS A 235 13.81 -9.83 7.05
CA HIS A 235 12.58 -10.49 6.59
C HIS A 235 12.36 -10.40 5.08
N THR A 236 12.87 -9.35 4.42
CA THR A 236 12.76 -9.12 2.97
C THR A 236 13.80 -8.09 2.51
N THR A 237 13.81 -7.80 1.23
CA THR A 237 14.71 -6.80 0.64
C THR A 237 13.92 -5.70 -0.06
N ALA A 238 14.49 -4.51 -0.20
CA ALA A 238 13.93 -3.39 -0.93
C ALA A 238 13.59 -3.76 -2.39
N TYR A 239 14.47 -4.52 -3.04
CA TYR A 239 14.25 -5.04 -4.39
C TYR A 239 12.97 -5.88 -4.46
N LYS A 240 12.81 -6.83 -3.53
CA LYS A 240 11.67 -7.76 -3.53
C LYS A 240 10.32 -7.05 -3.48
N VAL A 241 10.23 -5.99 -2.71
CA VAL A 241 9.01 -5.20 -2.56
C VAL A 241 8.92 -4.02 -3.51
N SER A 242 9.92 -3.80 -4.35
CA SER A 242 9.97 -2.74 -5.38
C SER A 242 9.77 -1.33 -4.81
N ILE A 243 10.40 -1.02 -3.68
CA ILE A 243 10.14 0.25 -2.97
C ILE A 243 11.10 1.37 -3.39
N GLU A 244 12.31 1.06 -3.84
CA GLU A 244 13.30 2.09 -4.18
C GLU A 244 12.89 2.95 -5.36
N ARG A 245 13.09 4.24 -5.23
CA ARG A 245 12.84 5.28 -6.23
C ARG A 245 13.99 6.28 -6.23
N GLU A 246 13.97 7.23 -7.17
CA GLU A 246 14.98 8.27 -7.28
C GLU A 246 15.22 9.00 -5.95
N ASN A 247 14.16 9.44 -5.30
CA ASN A 247 14.21 10.21 -4.06
C ASN A 247 13.92 9.38 -2.80
N PHE A 248 13.58 8.09 -2.93
CA PHE A 248 13.20 7.22 -1.82
C PHE A 248 14.08 5.97 -1.80
N LYS A 249 14.91 5.85 -0.77
CA LYS A 249 15.94 4.81 -0.65
C LYS A 249 15.58 3.76 0.41
N ALA A 250 16.34 2.66 0.43
CA ALA A 250 16.20 1.59 1.40
C ALA A 250 17.56 1.06 1.87
#